data_ecbdcc2a7fd4360cffcbd48c09cb7baf
#
_entry.id   ecbdcc2a7fd4360cffcbd48c09cb7baf
#
_cell.length_a   1.000
_cell.length_b   1.000
_cell.length_c   1.000
_cell.angle_alpha   90.00
_cell.angle_beta   90.00
_cell.angle_gamma   90.00
#
_symmetry.space_group_name_H-M   'P 1'
#
loop_
_entity.id
_entity.type
_entity.pdbx_description
1 polymer ?
#
loop_
_entity_poly.entity_id
_entity_poly.type
_entity_poly.pdbx_seq_one_letter_code
_entity_poly.pdbx_strand_id
1 'polypeptide(L)'
;MTHQTSLVLRLRAWLQSLPDNAVPTTYRDAAAAMQLTPPGTIRQVTEALEIMMREDIAAERPMMAALVISRRGDLPGPGFFELAVALGRLPEDPASHRMAYREEFDHALASRRL
;
A
#
# COMPACT_ATOMS: atom_id res chain seq x y z
N MET A 1 16.72 8.04 13.32
CA MET A 1 15.51 7.69 12.56
C MET A 1 14.44 7.17 13.50
N THR A 2 13.19 7.54 13.25
CA THR A 2 12.09 7.01 14.04
C THR A 2 11.77 5.58 13.59
N HIS A 3 11.07 4.85 14.47
CA HIS A 3 10.59 3.49 14.14
C HIS A 3 9.78 3.49 12.84
N GLN A 4 8.87 4.46 12.65
CA GLN A 4 8.05 4.55 11.46
C GLN A 4 8.87 4.78 10.20
N THR A 5 9.88 5.63 10.26
CA THR A 5 10.74 5.89 9.11
C THR A 5 11.47 4.63 8.68
N SER A 6 12.01 3.87 9.65
CA SER A 6 12.68 2.61 9.36
C SER A 6 11.71 1.59 8.77
N LEU A 7 10.51 1.49 9.32
CA LEU A 7 9.50 0.56 8.82
C LEU A 7 9.08 0.91 7.39
N VAL A 8 8.87 2.19 7.11
CA VAL A 8 8.52 2.64 5.75
C VAL A 8 9.58 2.22 4.75
N LEU A 9 10.85 2.44 5.05
CA LEU A 9 11.94 2.07 4.14
C LEU A 9 12.01 0.57 3.91
N ARG A 10 11.87 -0.21 4.97
CA ARG A 10 11.92 -1.67 4.89
C ARG A 10 10.71 -2.22 4.12
N LEU A 11 9.53 -1.69 4.39
CA LEU A 11 8.31 -2.14 3.74
C LEU A 11 8.34 -1.82 2.24
N ARG A 12 8.79 -0.63 1.88
CA ARG A 12 8.91 -0.24 0.47
C ARG A 12 9.90 -1.17 -0.26
N ALA A 13 11.06 -1.42 0.34
CA ALA A 13 12.05 -2.30 -0.25
C ALA A 13 11.51 -3.73 -0.44
N TRP A 14 10.77 -4.22 0.56
CA TRP A 14 10.17 -5.55 0.48
C TRP A 14 9.13 -5.64 -0.65
N LEU A 15 8.25 -4.65 -0.74
CA LEU A 15 7.23 -4.62 -1.80
C LEU A 15 7.87 -4.56 -3.18
N GLN A 16 8.96 -3.82 -3.32
CA GLN A 16 9.69 -3.75 -4.59
C GLN A 16 10.35 -5.07 -4.96
N SER A 17 10.71 -5.87 -3.97
CA SER A 17 11.45 -7.13 -4.18
C SER A 17 10.55 -8.33 -4.46
N LEU A 18 9.25 -8.24 -4.21
CA LEU A 18 8.35 -9.38 -4.37
C LEU A 18 8.24 -9.79 -5.84
N PRO A 19 8.25 -11.11 -6.13
CA PRO A 19 7.97 -11.54 -7.50
C PRO A 19 6.52 -11.25 -7.87
N ASP A 20 6.26 -11.13 -9.17
CA ASP A 20 4.93 -10.76 -9.65
C ASP A 20 3.84 -11.71 -9.14
N ASN A 21 4.15 -12.99 -8.99
CA ASN A 21 3.17 -13.96 -8.51
C ASN A 21 2.91 -13.87 -7.00
N ALA A 22 3.64 -13.02 -6.29
CA ALA A 22 3.44 -12.79 -4.86
C ALA A 22 2.68 -11.50 -4.58
N VAL A 23 2.26 -10.77 -5.62
CA VAL A 23 1.44 -9.57 -5.45
C VAL A 23 0.08 -9.78 -6.11
N PRO A 24 -0.99 -9.25 -5.51
CA PRO A 24 -0.97 -8.45 -4.28
C PRO A 24 -0.64 -9.29 -3.04
N THR A 25 -0.01 -8.66 -2.07
CA THR A 25 0.21 -9.27 -0.76
C THR A 25 -0.86 -8.76 0.22
N THR A 26 -0.86 -9.27 1.44
CA THR A 26 -1.85 -8.87 2.45
C THR A 26 -1.18 -8.07 3.56
N TYR A 27 -2.01 -7.31 4.31
CA TYR A 27 -1.50 -6.59 5.49
C TYR A 27 -0.85 -7.55 6.49
N ARG A 28 -1.44 -8.72 6.65
CA ARG A 28 -0.94 -9.73 7.59
C ARG A 28 0.43 -10.26 7.16
N ASP A 29 0.59 -10.57 5.87
CA ASP A 29 1.87 -11.07 5.36
C ASP A 29 2.94 -9.98 5.41
N ALA A 30 2.55 -8.73 5.17
CA ALA A 30 3.47 -7.61 5.30
C ALA A 30 3.94 -7.44 6.75
N ALA A 31 3.02 -7.57 7.71
CA ALA A 31 3.37 -7.49 9.13
C ALA A 31 4.35 -8.61 9.52
N ALA A 32 4.11 -9.82 9.02
CA ALA A 32 5.01 -10.95 9.29
C ALA A 32 6.38 -10.74 8.67
N ALA A 33 6.42 -10.26 7.42
CA ALA A 33 7.69 -10.01 6.72
C ALA A 33 8.52 -8.93 7.42
N MET A 34 7.84 -7.95 8.01
CA MET A 34 8.51 -6.86 8.74
C MET A 34 8.86 -7.24 10.17
N GLN A 35 8.46 -8.45 10.60
CA GLN A 35 8.75 -8.98 11.95
C GLN A 35 8.22 -8.05 13.05
N LEU A 36 7.01 -7.53 12.85
CA LEU A 36 6.40 -6.63 13.80
C LEU A 36 5.91 -7.37 15.04
N THR A 37 6.02 -6.70 16.19
CA THR A 37 5.66 -7.23 17.49
C THR A 37 4.28 -6.75 17.90
N PRO A 38 3.37 -7.64 18.36
CA PRO A 38 2.08 -7.20 18.91
C PRO A 38 2.27 -6.27 20.11
N PRO A 39 1.26 -5.42 20.44
CA PRO A 39 -0.02 -5.35 19.73
C PRO A 39 0.02 -4.43 18.52
N GLY A 40 -1.04 -4.48 17.71
CA GLY A 40 -1.24 -3.51 16.65
C GLY A 40 -0.36 -3.71 15.42
N THR A 41 0.01 -4.95 15.07
CA THR A 41 0.88 -5.20 13.92
C THR A 41 0.25 -4.72 12.61
N ILE A 42 -1.04 -4.97 12.40
CA ILE A 42 -1.74 -4.52 11.20
C ILE A 42 -1.81 -3.00 11.17
N ARG A 43 -2.08 -2.37 12.31
CA ARG A 43 -2.11 -0.91 12.40
C ARG A 43 -0.77 -0.30 12.05
N GLN A 44 0.33 -0.90 12.50
CA GLN A 44 1.67 -0.42 12.16
C GLN A 44 1.91 -0.47 10.66
N VAL A 45 1.50 -1.56 10.00
CA VAL A 45 1.59 -1.68 8.54
C VAL A 45 0.74 -0.61 7.87
N THR A 46 -0.50 -0.43 8.31
CA THR A 46 -1.40 0.56 7.73
C THR A 46 -0.83 1.97 7.83
N GLU A 47 -0.30 2.33 9.00
CA GLU A 47 0.30 3.65 9.19
C GLU A 47 1.51 3.86 8.26
N ALA A 48 2.35 2.84 8.13
CA ALA A 48 3.50 2.91 7.23
C ALA A 48 3.07 3.06 5.77
N LEU A 49 2.04 2.31 5.35
CA LEU A 49 1.52 2.41 4.00
C LEU A 49 0.92 3.79 3.71
N GLU A 50 0.27 4.41 4.70
CA GLU A 50 -0.26 5.76 4.52
C GLU A 50 0.85 6.79 4.32
N ILE A 51 1.95 6.65 5.05
CA ILE A 51 3.13 7.50 4.83
C ILE A 51 3.63 7.32 3.40
N MET A 52 3.73 6.06 2.94
CA MET A 52 4.17 5.76 1.57
C MET A 52 3.23 6.35 0.52
N MET A 53 1.91 6.32 0.78
CA MET A 53 0.94 6.92 -0.14
C MET A 53 1.19 8.42 -0.29
N ARG A 54 1.43 9.12 0.81
CA ARG A 54 1.73 10.56 0.78
C ARG A 54 3.03 10.83 0.02
N GLU A 55 4.05 10.03 0.26
CA GLU A 55 5.34 10.15 -0.44
C GLU A 55 5.17 9.94 -1.95
N ASP A 56 4.46 8.89 -2.31
CA ASP A 56 4.31 8.54 -3.73
C ASP A 56 3.50 9.59 -4.48
N ILE A 57 2.41 10.09 -3.88
CA ILE A 57 1.60 11.12 -4.52
C ILE A 57 2.38 12.44 -4.62
N ALA A 58 3.11 12.81 -3.58
CA ALA A 58 3.94 14.03 -3.63
C ALA A 58 5.02 13.96 -4.70
N ALA A 59 5.53 12.77 -4.98
CA ALA A 59 6.55 12.55 -6.01
C ALA A 59 5.95 12.20 -7.38
N GLU A 60 4.63 12.23 -7.50
CA GLU A 60 3.90 11.87 -8.72
C GLU A 60 4.22 10.46 -9.22
N ARG A 61 4.33 9.52 -8.26
CA ARG A 61 4.56 8.11 -8.55
C ARG A 61 3.31 7.28 -8.29
N PRO A 62 3.18 6.09 -8.91
CA PRO A 62 2.13 5.16 -8.50
C PRO A 62 2.28 4.78 -7.03
N MET A 63 1.16 4.52 -6.36
CA MET A 63 1.17 4.18 -4.94
C MET A 63 1.54 2.71 -4.73
N MET A 64 2.70 2.47 -4.13
CA MET A 64 3.11 1.10 -3.77
C MET A 64 2.12 0.44 -2.81
N ALA A 65 1.41 1.24 -2.02
CA ALA A 65 0.39 0.71 -1.10
C ALA A 65 -0.73 -0.03 -1.82
N ALA A 66 -0.94 0.23 -3.11
CA ALA A 66 -1.94 -0.50 -3.90
C ALA A 66 -1.62 -1.99 -4.03
N LEU A 67 -0.39 -2.40 -3.75
CA LEU A 67 0.01 -3.81 -3.81
C LEU A 67 -0.38 -4.61 -2.57
N VAL A 68 -0.97 -3.97 -1.55
CA VAL A 68 -1.35 -4.61 -0.29
C VAL A 68 -2.86 -4.59 -0.14
N ILE A 69 -3.46 -5.76 0.07
CA ILE A 69 -4.91 -5.90 0.14
C ILE A 69 -5.34 -6.57 1.44
N SER A 70 -6.63 -6.48 1.72
CA SER A 70 -7.26 -7.22 2.80
C SER A 70 -7.48 -8.67 2.37
N ARG A 71 -7.37 -9.60 3.32
CA ARG A 71 -7.63 -11.03 3.04
C ARG A 71 -9.07 -11.31 2.65
N ARG A 72 -9.99 -10.40 2.94
CA ARG A 72 -11.43 -10.64 2.76
C ARG A 72 -11.97 -10.27 1.39
N GLY A 73 -11.15 -9.71 0.54
CA GLY A 73 -11.64 -9.35 -0.77
C GLY A 73 -10.60 -8.66 -1.57
N ASP A 74 -10.18 -8.85 -2.59
CA ASP A 74 -9.12 -8.43 -3.49
C ASP A 74 -8.84 -6.92 -3.51
N LEU A 75 -9.19 -6.20 -2.43
CA LEU A 75 -9.06 -4.75 -2.34
C LEU A 75 -8.33 -4.36 -1.06
N PRO A 76 -7.64 -3.21 -1.07
CA PRO A 76 -7.14 -2.64 0.18
C PRO A 76 -8.27 -2.32 1.16
N GLY A 77 -7.92 -2.10 2.42
CA GLY A 77 -8.88 -1.69 3.42
C GLY A 77 -9.45 -0.30 3.14
N PRO A 78 -10.54 0.07 3.84
CA PRO A 78 -11.22 1.35 3.58
C PRO A 78 -10.34 2.57 3.79
N GLY A 79 -9.37 2.51 4.70
CA GLY A 79 -8.44 3.63 4.92
C GLY A 79 -7.61 3.99 3.70
N PHE A 80 -7.28 3.00 2.88
CA PHE A 80 -6.58 3.27 1.62
C PHE A 80 -7.43 4.18 0.71
N PHE A 81 -8.70 3.82 0.53
CA PHE A 81 -9.58 4.60 -0.34
C PHE A 81 -9.84 5.99 0.22
N GLU A 82 -10.08 6.11 1.52
CA GLU A 82 -10.31 7.40 2.15
C GLU A 82 -9.13 8.35 1.94
N LEU A 83 -7.92 7.85 2.18
CA LEU A 83 -6.72 8.68 2.03
C LEU A 83 -6.45 9.00 0.57
N ALA A 84 -6.61 8.03 -0.33
CA ALA A 84 -6.37 8.25 -1.75
C ALA A 84 -7.31 9.31 -2.33
N VAL A 85 -8.58 9.32 -1.89
CA VAL A 85 -9.54 10.36 -2.27
C VAL A 85 -9.09 11.70 -1.70
N ALA A 86 -8.75 11.75 -0.41
CA ALA A 86 -8.33 12.98 0.25
C ALA A 86 -7.09 13.60 -0.41
N LEU A 87 -6.19 12.76 -0.90
CA LEU A 87 -4.96 13.22 -1.58
C LEU A 87 -5.14 13.46 -3.08
N GLY A 88 -6.36 13.28 -3.60
CA GLY A 88 -6.69 13.58 -4.99
C GLY A 88 -6.29 12.52 -6.01
N ARG A 89 -5.87 11.33 -5.56
CA ARG A 89 -5.46 10.26 -6.47
C ARG A 89 -6.65 9.45 -7.00
N LEU A 90 -7.69 9.26 -6.18
CA LEU A 90 -8.89 8.54 -6.60
C LEU A 90 -10.10 9.46 -6.60
N PRO A 91 -11.11 9.18 -7.47
CA PRO A 91 -12.33 9.98 -7.49
C PRO A 91 -13.16 9.77 -6.23
N GLU A 92 -14.02 10.73 -5.93
CA GLU A 92 -14.87 10.69 -4.73
C GLU A 92 -15.95 9.61 -4.80
N ASP A 93 -16.42 9.28 -6.01
CA ASP A 93 -17.51 8.32 -6.19
C ASP A 93 -17.08 6.90 -5.85
N PRO A 94 -17.63 6.30 -4.77
CA PRO A 94 -17.25 4.93 -4.40
C PRO A 94 -17.51 3.89 -5.48
N ALA A 95 -18.47 4.13 -6.37
CA ALA A 95 -18.79 3.17 -7.43
C ALA A 95 -17.65 3.03 -8.44
N SER A 96 -16.78 4.03 -8.55
CA SER A 96 -15.65 3.98 -9.48
C SER A 96 -14.36 3.44 -8.83
N HIS A 97 -14.37 3.18 -7.51
CA HIS A 97 -13.14 2.86 -6.78
C HIS A 97 -12.52 1.54 -7.22
N ARG A 98 -13.32 0.53 -7.53
CA ARG A 98 -12.76 -0.77 -7.94
C ARG A 98 -11.95 -0.63 -9.24
N MET A 99 -12.49 0.07 -10.22
CA MET A 99 -11.81 0.28 -11.49
C MET A 99 -10.59 1.18 -11.33
N ALA A 100 -10.73 2.28 -10.60
CA ALA A 100 -9.63 3.20 -10.36
C ALA A 100 -8.50 2.53 -9.58
N TYR A 101 -8.85 1.70 -8.60
CA TYR A 101 -7.86 0.92 -7.86
C TYR A 101 -7.12 -0.03 -8.79
N ARG A 102 -7.84 -0.72 -9.68
CA ARG A 102 -7.21 -1.67 -10.61
C ARG A 102 -6.15 -0.98 -11.47
N GLU A 103 -6.46 0.20 -11.96
CA GLU A 103 -5.50 0.99 -12.74
C GLU A 103 -4.28 1.36 -11.89
N GLU A 104 -4.52 1.79 -10.66
CA GLU A 104 -3.43 2.16 -9.75
C GLU A 104 -2.55 0.95 -9.43
N PHE A 105 -3.16 -0.21 -9.19
CA PHE A 105 -2.44 -1.46 -8.97
C PHE A 105 -1.54 -1.79 -10.17
N ASP A 106 -2.08 -1.71 -11.37
CA ASP A 106 -1.32 -2.04 -12.57
C ASP A 106 -0.15 -1.08 -12.76
N HIS A 107 -0.35 0.20 -12.48
CA HIS A 107 0.73 1.19 -12.54
C HIS A 107 1.80 0.92 -11.49
N ALA A 108 1.40 0.60 -10.27
CA ALA A 108 2.34 0.30 -9.19
C ALA A 108 3.17 -0.95 -9.53
N LEU A 109 2.51 -1.97 -10.05
CA LEU A 109 3.19 -3.21 -10.46
C LEU A 109 4.23 -2.92 -11.55
N ALA A 110 3.83 -2.17 -12.58
CA ALA A 110 4.72 -1.83 -13.68
C ALA A 110 5.90 -0.97 -13.22
N SER A 111 5.70 -0.08 -12.26
CA SER A 111 6.75 0.81 -11.77
C SER A 111 7.90 0.07 -11.11
N ARG A 112 7.68 -1.15 -10.63
CA ARG A 112 8.72 -1.96 -9.99
C ARG A 112 9.78 -2.47 -10.96
N ARG A 113 9.49 -2.39 -12.25
CA ARG A 113 10.37 -2.93 -13.30
C ARG A 113 11.31 -1.90 -13.89
N LEU A 114 11.23 -0.69 -13.41
CA LEU A 114 12.06 0.42 -13.93
C LEU A 114 13.41 0.52 -13.23
#